data_1aeff7b938ad58e13f7ca17d986be32c
#
_entry.id   1aeff7b938ad58e13f7ca17d986be32c
#
_cell.length_a   1.000
_cell.length_b   1.000
_cell.length_c   1.000
_cell.angle_alpha   90.00
_cell.angle_beta   90.00
_cell.angle_gamma   90.00
#
_symmetry.space_group_name_H-M   'P 1'
#
loop_
_entity.id
_entity.type
_entity.pdbx_description
1 polymer ?
#
loop_
_entity_poly.entity_id
_entity_poly.type
_entity_poly.pdbx_seq_one_letter_code
_entity_poly.pdbx_strand_id
1 'polypeptide(L)'
;MTSEKFFHSRTAIITLFAACLVVLISLGVRQTFGLFFMDFNESLKISNTAFGFAIGLQMLMWGLTGPIFGAIADKYGGHVAIISAFIFYVAGIFFLYTGPNTGIFFQIHMGLLIGIGLGGTAISIPMSIVGKHFPLSTRTIAMSFVTALGSFGYFLSPIFTSYSLKEFGWNYTLFVFGLLLIAGLIAAYFVRSPSDSERVEKNSEQSFSEALNEAFKTKSYVLLVSGFFVCGFHITLVGTHVPKYVIDRGLEDWTAAAILSLIGLFNIFGSLLSGYLSAKMSKKIILSAIYFLRGVSIVFFIFTPASNISAFIFGASFGFLWLSTVPATSGIVAHLFGTKYLGLLYGIVFLS
;
A
#
# COMPACT_ATOMS: atom_id res chain seq x y z
N MET A 1 -13.22 -27.40 -0.80
CA MET A 1 -12.26 -26.97 0.26
C MET A 1 -13.11 -26.65 1.48
N THR A 2 -13.05 -27.46 2.52
CA THR A 2 -13.80 -27.26 3.76
C THR A 2 -13.22 -26.05 4.50
N SER A 3 -14.08 -25.20 5.08
CA SER A 3 -13.72 -23.98 5.82
C SER A 3 -12.72 -24.21 6.97
N GLU A 4 -12.63 -25.43 7.47
CA GLU A 4 -11.73 -25.84 8.55
C GLU A 4 -10.23 -25.72 8.24
N LYS A 5 -9.82 -25.74 6.97
CA LYS A 5 -8.40 -25.60 6.58
C LYS A 5 -7.90 -24.16 6.43
N PHE A 6 -8.80 -23.19 6.45
CA PHE A 6 -8.42 -21.77 6.31
C PHE A 6 -7.93 -21.18 7.63
N PHE A 7 -8.54 -21.57 8.74
CA PHE A 7 -8.25 -21.01 10.09
C PHE A 7 -7.47 -22.03 10.93
N HIS A 8 -6.17 -22.16 10.66
CA HIS A 8 -5.34 -23.17 11.33
C HIS A 8 -4.85 -22.81 12.74
N SER A 9 -4.76 -21.51 13.05
CA SER A 9 -4.35 -21.08 14.39
C SER A 9 -5.00 -19.75 14.76
N ARG A 10 -5.31 -19.58 16.04
CA ARG A 10 -5.81 -18.32 16.60
C ARG A 10 -4.84 -17.16 16.34
N THR A 11 -3.54 -17.42 16.41
CA THR A 11 -2.47 -16.45 16.12
C THR A 11 -2.52 -15.98 14.68
N ALA A 12 -2.73 -16.86 13.70
CA ALA A 12 -2.83 -16.52 12.29
C ALA A 12 -4.00 -15.56 12.00
N ILE A 13 -5.15 -15.82 12.63
CA ILE A 13 -6.35 -14.98 12.49
C ILE A 13 -6.12 -13.60 13.10
N ILE A 14 -5.59 -13.54 14.33
CA ILE A 14 -5.29 -12.27 15.01
C ILE A 14 -4.28 -11.46 14.18
N THR A 15 -3.21 -12.10 13.69
CA THR A 15 -2.20 -11.45 12.83
C THR A 15 -2.82 -10.94 11.55
N LEU A 16 -3.73 -11.69 10.91
CA LEU A 16 -4.42 -11.25 9.69
C LEU A 16 -5.25 -9.99 9.95
N PHE A 17 -6.12 -9.99 10.97
CA PHE A 17 -6.95 -8.84 11.29
C PHE A 17 -6.12 -7.62 11.72
N ALA A 18 -5.08 -7.82 12.52
CA ALA A 18 -4.17 -6.76 12.92
C ALA A 18 -3.41 -6.16 11.73
N ALA A 19 -2.91 -6.99 10.83
CA ALA A 19 -2.25 -6.56 9.61
C ALA A 19 -3.20 -5.78 8.68
N CYS A 20 -4.45 -6.22 8.55
CA CYS A 20 -5.50 -5.52 7.82
C CYS A 20 -5.75 -4.12 8.41
N LEU A 21 -5.85 -4.00 9.73
CA LEU A 21 -6.07 -2.72 10.41
C LEU A 21 -4.87 -1.78 10.27
N VAL A 22 -3.65 -2.30 10.39
CA VAL A 22 -2.40 -1.56 10.16
C VAL A 22 -2.40 -0.93 8.75
N VAL A 23 -2.69 -1.73 7.73
CA VAL A 23 -2.66 -1.28 6.33
C VAL A 23 -3.82 -0.31 6.03
N LEU A 24 -5.02 -0.58 6.56
CA LEU A 24 -6.18 0.31 6.43
C LEU A 24 -5.86 1.72 6.93
N ILE A 25 -5.32 1.81 8.16
CA ILE A 25 -4.99 3.11 8.78
C ILE A 25 -3.83 3.78 8.02
N SER A 26 -2.74 3.05 7.79
CA SER A 26 -1.53 3.61 7.18
C SER A 26 -1.79 4.15 5.78
N LEU A 27 -2.43 3.37 4.93
CA LEU A 27 -2.74 3.78 3.55
C LEU A 27 -3.90 4.77 3.50
N GLY A 28 -4.89 4.65 4.38
CA GLY A 28 -5.98 5.59 4.47
C GLY A 28 -5.48 7.01 4.76
N VAL A 29 -4.68 7.20 5.81
CA VAL A 29 -4.08 8.49 6.14
C VAL A 29 -3.22 9.01 4.98
N ARG A 30 -2.37 8.17 4.41
CA ARG A 30 -1.49 8.57 3.30
C ARG A 30 -2.25 9.08 2.08
N GLN A 31 -3.36 8.44 1.73
CA GLN A 31 -4.12 8.76 0.51
C GLN A 31 -4.67 10.19 0.49
N THR A 32 -4.88 10.78 1.64
CA THR A 32 -5.59 12.05 1.79
C THR A 32 -4.68 13.28 1.86
N PHE A 33 -3.36 13.11 1.88
CA PHE A 33 -2.45 14.27 2.00
C PHE A 33 -2.63 15.30 0.89
N GLY A 34 -3.01 14.89 -0.32
CA GLY A 34 -3.31 15.81 -1.41
C GLY A 34 -4.44 16.79 -1.10
N LEU A 35 -5.40 16.41 -0.24
CA LEU A 35 -6.52 17.26 0.16
C LEU A 35 -6.09 18.40 1.09
N PHE A 36 -4.97 18.25 1.81
CA PHE A 36 -4.44 19.29 2.72
C PHE A 36 -3.71 20.41 1.97
N PHE A 37 -3.47 20.26 0.66
CA PHE A 37 -2.63 21.19 -0.07
C PHE A 37 -3.10 22.64 0.04
N MET A 38 -4.39 22.90 -0.17
CA MET A 38 -4.94 24.26 -0.12
C MET A 38 -4.77 24.87 1.28
N ASP A 39 -5.11 24.11 2.32
CA ASP A 39 -4.96 24.54 3.72
C ASP A 39 -3.49 24.82 4.07
N PHE A 40 -2.55 23.98 3.64
CA PHE A 40 -1.12 24.19 3.88
C PHE A 40 -0.57 25.37 3.08
N ASN A 41 -1.06 25.60 1.87
CA ASN A 41 -0.69 26.76 1.08
C ASN A 41 -1.17 28.06 1.72
N GLU A 42 -2.40 28.11 2.19
CA GLU A 42 -2.99 29.30 2.81
C GLU A 42 -2.42 29.57 4.20
N SER A 43 -2.36 28.56 5.06
CA SER A 43 -1.99 28.70 6.47
C SER A 43 -0.48 28.69 6.71
N LEU A 44 0.25 27.83 6.02
CA LEU A 44 1.69 27.60 6.21
C LEU A 44 2.56 28.20 5.12
N LYS A 45 1.93 28.80 4.09
CA LYS A 45 2.61 29.37 2.90
C LYS A 45 3.48 28.35 2.15
N ILE A 46 3.04 27.08 2.14
CA ILE A 46 3.73 26.00 1.42
C ILE A 46 3.42 26.13 -0.08
N SER A 47 4.46 26.33 -0.91
CA SER A 47 4.29 26.42 -2.37
C SER A 47 3.96 25.05 -2.99
N ASN A 48 3.36 25.07 -4.20
CA ASN A 48 3.12 23.87 -5.02
C ASN A 48 4.38 23.01 -5.17
N THR A 49 5.52 23.65 -5.43
CA THR A 49 6.81 22.97 -5.61
C THR A 49 7.27 22.30 -4.30
N ALA A 50 7.17 23.01 -3.16
CA ALA A 50 7.57 22.46 -1.88
C ALA A 50 6.69 21.28 -1.47
N PHE A 51 5.38 21.36 -1.71
CA PHE A 51 4.44 20.28 -1.45
C PHE A 51 4.70 19.07 -2.35
N GLY A 52 4.85 19.29 -3.66
CA GLY A 52 5.17 18.22 -4.62
C GLY A 52 6.49 17.53 -4.31
N PHE A 53 7.52 18.29 -3.90
CA PHE A 53 8.80 17.74 -3.47
C PHE A 53 8.65 16.88 -2.20
N ALA A 54 7.86 17.32 -1.22
CA ALA A 54 7.60 16.54 0.00
C ALA A 54 6.92 15.20 -0.32
N ILE A 55 5.91 15.19 -1.21
CA ILE A 55 5.24 13.96 -1.67
C ILE A 55 6.22 13.05 -2.44
N GLY A 56 7.06 13.63 -3.32
CA GLY A 56 8.10 12.86 -4.03
C GLY A 56 9.12 12.23 -3.08
N LEU A 57 9.60 13.00 -2.10
CA LEU A 57 10.50 12.49 -1.05
C LEU A 57 9.83 11.39 -0.22
N GLN A 58 8.54 11.54 0.12
CA GLN A 58 7.76 10.52 0.83
C GLN A 58 7.73 9.20 0.06
N MET A 59 7.48 9.25 -1.26
CA MET A 59 7.47 8.07 -2.12
C MET A 59 8.85 7.41 -2.19
N LEU A 60 9.91 8.22 -2.36
CA LEU A 60 11.27 7.73 -2.39
C LEU A 60 11.64 7.03 -1.08
N MET A 61 11.34 7.65 0.06
CA MET A 61 11.60 7.07 1.37
C MET A 61 10.78 5.80 1.63
N TRP A 62 9.53 5.77 1.22
CA TRP A 62 8.71 4.56 1.29
C TRP A 62 9.37 3.39 0.54
N GLY A 63 9.80 3.61 -0.71
CA GLY A 63 10.50 2.59 -1.51
C GLY A 63 11.81 2.15 -0.87
N LEU A 64 12.68 3.09 -0.51
CA LEU A 64 14.02 2.81 0.04
C LEU A 64 13.99 2.08 1.39
N THR A 65 13.02 2.40 2.25
CA THR A 65 12.94 1.83 3.61
C THR A 65 12.15 0.52 3.67
N GLY A 66 11.36 0.20 2.64
CA GLY A 66 10.64 -1.07 2.53
C GLY A 66 11.55 -2.31 2.71
N PRO A 67 12.63 -2.47 1.94
CA PRO A 67 13.57 -3.57 2.12
C PRO A 67 14.23 -3.60 3.51
N ILE A 68 14.51 -2.43 4.10
CA ILE A 68 15.10 -2.31 5.44
C ILE A 68 14.15 -2.88 6.48
N PHE A 69 12.88 -2.41 6.49
CA PHE A 69 11.87 -2.94 7.39
C PHE A 69 11.52 -4.40 7.09
N GLY A 70 11.63 -4.82 5.83
CA GLY A 70 11.54 -6.22 5.44
C GLY A 70 12.59 -7.08 6.13
N ALA A 71 13.85 -6.66 6.07
CA ALA A 71 14.96 -7.33 6.75
C ALA A 71 14.79 -7.35 8.28
N ILE A 72 14.34 -6.25 8.87
CA ILE A 72 14.01 -6.17 10.31
C ILE A 72 12.90 -7.17 10.66
N ALA A 73 11.83 -7.22 9.85
CA ALA A 73 10.71 -8.13 10.06
C ALA A 73 11.12 -9.61 9.95
N ASP A 74 12.00 -9.93 9.00
CA ASP A 74 12.48 -11.28 8.79
C ASP A 74 13.43 -11.75 9.91
N LYS A 75 14.22 -10.83 10.49
CA LYS A 75 15.21 -11.13 11.55
C LYS A 75 14.64 -11.00 12.97
N TYR A 76 13.89 -9.95 13.25
CA TYR A 76 13.44 -9.59 14.60
C TYR A 76 11.93 -9.76 14.80
N GLY A 77 11.18 -10.07 13.74
CA GLY A 77 9.75 -10.27 13.77
C GLY A 77 8.93 -9.07 13.27
N GLY A 78 7.73 -9.37 12.77
CA GLY A 78 6.87 -8.38 12.11
C GLY A 78 6.45 -7.21 13.00
N HIS A 79 6.10 -7.49 14.25
CA HIS A 79 5.70 -6.43 15.21
C HIS A 79 6.81 -5.41 15.45
N VAL A 80 8.09 -5.85 15.56
CA VAL A 80 9.23 -4.94 15.76
C VAL A 80 9.38 -3.99 14.56
N ALA A 81 9.33 -4.53 13.35
CA ALA A 81 9.44 -3.74 12.12
C ALA A 81 8.31 -2.72 11.99
N ILE A 82 7.06 -3.16 12.19
CA ILE A 82 5.89 -2.30 12.00
C ILE A 82 5.79 -1.24 13.10
N ILE A 83 6.07 -1.58 14.38
CA ILE A 83 6.08 -0.62 15.48
C ILE A 83 7.15 0.45 15.24
N SER A 84 8.39 0.05 14.90
CA SER A 84 9.46 1.01 14.62
C SER A 84 9.11 1.94 13.46
N ALA A 85 8.45 1.44 12.42
CA ALA A 85 7.97 2.25 11.31
C ALA A 85 6.84 3.21 11.73
N PHE A 86 5.88 2.77 12.55
CA PHE A 86 4.85 3.66 13.08
C PHE A 86 5.38 4.79 13.92
N ILE A 87 6.49 4.60 14.66
CA ILE A 87 7.14 5.69 15.43
C ILE A 87 7.51 6.83 14.50
N PHE A 88 8.10 6.55 13.32
CA PHE A 88 8.41 7.58 12.33
C PHE A 88 7.15 8.22 11.75
N TYR A 89 6.12 7.42 11.46
CA TYR A 89 4.88 7.94 10.90
C TYR A 89 4.15 8.86 11.90
N VAL A 90 4.00 8.42 13.14
CA VAL A 90 3.40 9.22 14.23
C VAL A 90 4.22 10.49 14.47
N ALA A 91 5.56 10.39 14.50
CA ALA A 91 6.43 11.56 14.65
C ALA A 91 6.24 12.55 13.50
N GLY A 92 6.12 12.09 12.26
CA GLY A 92 5.85 12.94 11.10
C GLY A 92 4.54 13.72 11.25
N ILE A 93 3.44 13.07 11.60
CA ILE A 93 2.15 13.72 11.84
C ILE A 93 2.21 14.65 13.06
N PHE A 94 2.84 14.23 14.15
CA PHE A 94 2.99 15.02 15.35
C PHE A 94 3.76 16.33 15.07
N PHE A 95 4.86 16.26 14.33
CA PHE A 95 5.63 17.47 13.98
C PHE A 95 4.94 18.34 12.92
N LEU A 96 4.13 17.75 12.01
CA LEU A 96 3.26 18.54 11.15
C LEU A 96 2.20 19.31 11.95
N TYR A 97 1.71 18.72 13.04
CA TYR A 97 0.71 19.34 13.90
C TYR A 97 1.32 20.42 14.82
N THR A 98 2.50 20.21 15.43
CA THR A 98 3.07 21.04 16.50
C THR A 98 4.30 21.85 16.10
N GLY A 99 5.02 21.40 15.07
CA GLY A 99 6.35 21.92 14.74
C GLY A 99 6.34 23.06 13.73
N PRO A 100 7.52 23.66 13.49
CA PRO A 100 7.69 24.61 12.41
C PRO A 100 7.52 23.88 11.06
N ASN A 101 6.58 24.32 10.24
CA ASN A 101 6.30 23.73 8.94
C ASN A 101 6.76 24.63 7.79
N THR A 102 7.96 25.20 7.87
CA THR A 102 8.55 26.07 6.85
C THR A 102 9.84 25.47 6.29
N GLY A 103 10.09 25.68 5.01
CA GLY A 103 11.32 25.26 4.35
C GLY A 103 11.62 23.78 4.51
N ILE A 104 12.81 23.46 5.05
CA ILE A 104 13.30 22.08 5.23
C ILE A 104 12.49 21.27 6.24
N PHE A 105 11.91 21.92 7.27
CA PHE A 105 11.14 21.21 8.30
C PHE A 105 9.90 20.52 7.71
N PHE A 106 9.19 21.19 6.80
CA PHE A 106 8.07 20.58 6.11
C PHE A 106 8.50 19.33 5.32
N GLN A 107 9.66 19.38 4.65
CA GLN A 107 10.21 18.22 3.93
C GLN A 107 10.56 17.07 4.85
N ILE A 108 11.12 17.37 6.03
CA ILE A 108 11.45 16.36 7.04
C ILE A 108 10.17 15.72 7.58
N HIS A 109 9.17 16.52 7.97
CA HIS A 109 7.96 16.00 8.60
C HIS A 109 7.11 15.22 7.60
N MET A 110 6.74 15.86 6.48
CA MET A 110 5.82 15.31 5.47
C MET A 110 6.50 14.30 4.55
N GLY A 111 7.72 14.58 4.13
CA GLY A 111 8.46 13.75 3.18
C GLY A 111 9.22 12.61 3.84
N LEU A 112 10.20 12.96 4.68
CA LEU A 112 11.15 11.99 5.23
C LEU A 112 10.49 11.07 6.27
N LEU A 113 9.95 11.63 7.37
CA LEU A 113 9.45 10.83 8.50
C LEU A 113 8.24 9.98 8.11
N ILE A 114 7.25 10.56 7.44
CA ILE A 114 6.08 9.82 6.99
C ILE A 114 6.49 8.78 5.94
N GLY A 115 7.40 9.12 5.02
CA GLY A 115 7.89 8.19 4.01
C GLY A 115 8.61 6.98 4.61
N ILE A 116 9.49 7.19 5.61
CA ILE A 116 10.12 6.10 6.37
C ILE A 116 9.04 5.23 7.03
N GLY A 117 8.06 5.85 7.70
CA GLY A 117 6.97 5.13 8.35
C GLY A 117 6.16 4.25 7.40
N LEU A 118 5.86 4.74 6.20
CA LEU A 118 5.15 3.98 5.17
C LEU A 118 5.93 2.74 4.71
N GLY A 119 7.26 2.78 4.69
CA GLY A 119 8.09 1.64 4.31
C GLY A 119 7.84 0.37 5.12
N GLY A 120 7.49 0.50 6.41
CA GLY A 120 7.19 -0.65 7.26
C GLY A 120 5.70 -0.87 7.55
N THR A 121 4.86 0.16 7.39
CA THR A 121 3.43 0.09 7.78
C THR A 121 2.50 -0.14 6.60
N ALA A 122 2.92 0.15 5.37
CA ALA A 122 2.12 -0.04 4.17
C ALA A 122 1.87 -1.54 3.87
N ILE A 123 1.77 -1.93 2.62
CA ILE A 123 1.30 -3.28 2.23
C ILE A 123 2.37 -4.36 2.43
N SER A 124 3.64 -4.09 2.05
CA SER A 124 4.67 -5.12 1.85
C SER A 124 4.97 -5.94 3.11
N ILE A 125 5.19 -5.27 4.24
CA ILE A 125 5.60 -5.93 5.48
C ILE A 125 4.42 -6.65 6.17
N PRO A 126 3.26 -6.01 6.43
CA PRO A 126 2.11 -6.70 6.99
C PRO A 126 1.70 -7.93 6.16
N MET A 127 1.69 -7.79 4.83
CA MET A 127 1.35 -8.88 3.92
C MET A 127 2.38 -10.02 3.98
N SER A 128 3.69 -9.73 4.04
CA SER A 128 4.72 -10.75 4.15
C SER A 128 4.57 -11.59 5.43
N ILE A 129 4.24 -10.94 6.55
CA ILE A 129 4.01 -11.62 7.83
C ILE A 129 2.76 -12.52 7.76
N VAL A 130 1.65 -12.01 7.22
CA VAL A 130 0.45 -12.83 6.97
C VAL A 130 0.79 -14.03 6.10
N GLY A 131 1.57 -13.84 5.04
CA GLY A 131 2.00 -14.92 4.15
C GLY A 131 2.77 -16.05 4.83
N LYS A 132 3.45 -15.79 5.97
CA LYS A 132 4.17 -16.80 6.75
C LYS A 132 3.25 -17.71 7.57
N HIS A 133 2.03 -17.27 7.87
CA HIS A 133 1.05 -18.03 8.67
C HIS A 133 0.16 -18.98 7.87
N PHE A 134 0.10 -18.80 6.54
CA PHE A 134 -0.85 -19.54 5.69
C PHE A 134 -0.14 -20.46 4.70
N PRO A 135 -0.66 -21.70 4.48
CA PRO A 135 -0.12 -22.63 3.51
C PRO A 135 -0.25 -22.09 2.08
N LEU A 136 0.57 -22.58 1.15
CA LEU A 136 0.61 -22.16 -0.26
C LEU A 136 -0.76 -22.08 -0.91
N SER A 137 -1.67 -23.02 -0.58
CA SER A 137 -3.02 -23.11 -1.15
C SER A 137 -3.92 -21.92 -0.77
N THR A 138 -3.73 -21.31 0.40
CA THR A 138 -4.58 -20.23 0.91
C THR A 138 -3.83 -18.92 1.15
N ARG A 139 -2.49 -18.95 1.08
CA ARG A 139 -1.59 -17.81 1.33
C ARG A 139 -1.98 -16.57 0.54
N THR A 140 -2.15 -16.71 -0.77
CA THR A 140 -2.46 -15.58 -1.65
C THR A 140 -3.84 -14.99 -1.36
N ILE A 141 -4.80 -15.83 -0.93
CA ILE A 141 -6.12 -15.37 -0.48
C ILE A 141 -5.99 -14.55 0.81
N ALA A 142 -5.24 -15.05 1.82
CA ALA A 142 -5.02 -14.33 3.06
C ALA A 142 -4.32 -12.98 2.82
N MET A 143 -3.31 -12.95 1.94
CA MET A 143 -2.62 -11.72 1.54
C MET A 143 -3.56 -10.74 0.82
N SER A 144 -4.54 -11.22 0.03
CA SER A 144 -5.50 -10.36 -0.64
C SER A 144 -6.46 -9.65 0.32
N PHE A 145 -6.77 -10.23 1.47
CA PHE A 145 -7.55 -9.54 2.51
C PHE A 145 -6.81 -8.30 3.03
N VAL A 146 -5.49 -8.38 3.23
CA VAL A 146 -4.67 -7.23 3.65
C VAL A 146 -4.76 -6.10 2.63
N THR A 147 -4.67 -6.42 1.33
CA THR A 147 -4.79 -5.43 0.26
C THR A 147 -6.21 -4.85 0.19
N ALA A 148 -7.23 -5.69 0.31
CA ALA A 148 -8.64 -5.27 0.25
C ALA A 148 -9.00 -4.30 1.38
N LEU A 149 -8.54 -4.56 2.60
CA LEU A 149 -8.77 -3.66 3.74
C LEU A 149 -7.96 -2.36 3.61
N GLY A 150 -6.75 -2.40 3.04
CA GLY A 150 -6.02 -1.19 2.66
C GLY A 150 -6.81 -0.34 1.66
N SER A 151 -7.46 -0.98 0.69
CA SER A 151 -8.32 -0.32 -0.30
C SER A 151 -9.59 0.27 0.33
N PHE A 152 -10.12 -0.35 1.36
CA PHE A 152 -11.22 0.22 2.14
C PHE A 152 -10.79 1.49 2.86
N GLY A 153 -9.53 1.55 3.35
CA GLY A 153 -8.92 2.78 3.84
C GLY A 153 -8.86 3.87 2.75
N TYR A 154 -8.44 3.53 1.54
CA TYR A 154 -8.45 4.45 0.40
C TYR A 154 -9.83 4.98 0.05
N PHE A 155 -10.88 4.18 0.22
CA PHE A 155 -12.26 4.61 -0.03
C PHE A 155 -12.80 5.55 1.06
N LEU A 156 -12.63 5.18 2.33
CA LEU A 156 -13.23 5.91 3.46
C LEU A 156 -12.50 7.22 3.78
N SER A 157 -11.16 7.19 3.73
CA SER A 157 -10.36 8.30 4.24
C SER A 157 -10.57 9.62 3.48
N PRO A 158 -10.69 9.68 2.14
CA PRO A 158 -10.97 10.93 1.44
C PRO A 158 -12.32 11.54 1.84
N ILE A 159 -13.34 10.71 2.04
CA ILE A 159 -14.67 11.16 2.47
C ILE A 159 -14.58 11.80 3.86
N PHE A 160 -13.98 11.09 4.82
CA PHE A 160 -13.76 11.60 6.17
C PHE A 160 -12.92 12.87 6.16
N THR A 161 -11.80 12.86 5.43
CA THR A 161 -10.85 13.99 5.42
C THR A 161 -11.46 15.24 4.81
N SER A 162 -12.17 15.13 3.69
CA SER A 162 -12.83 16.26 3.05
C SER A 162 -13.86 16.90 3.99
N TYR A 163 -14.67 16.08 4.67
CA TYR A 163 -15.60 16.55 5.69
C TYR A 163 -14.88 17.22 6.86
N SER A 164 -13.85 16.57 7.40
CA SER A 164 -13.10 17.05 8.57
C SER A 164 -12.36 18.36 8.30
N LEU A 165 -11.73 18.49 7.12
CA LEU A 165 -11.06 19.72 6.70
C LEU A 165 -12.03 20.89 6.60
N LYS A 166 -13.21 20.65 6.01
CA LYS A 166 -14.24 21.68 5.83
C LYS A 166 -14.84 22.16 7.17
N GLU A 167 -15.17 21.25 8.07
CA GLU A 167 -15.89 21.58 9.32
C GLU A 167 -14.96 21.96 10.49
N PHE A 168 -13.76 21.33 10.57
CA PHE A 168 -12.88 21.45 11.73
C PHE A 168 -11.47 21.98 11.40
N GLY A 169 -11.12 22.06 10.11
CA GLY A 169 -9.83 22.50 9.63
C GLY A 169 -8.72 21.43 9.71
N TRP A 170 -7.56 21.79 9.14
CA TRP A 170 -6.45 20.86 8.95
C TRP A 170 -5.77 20.43 10.27
N ASN A 171 -5.68 21.31 11.27
CA ASN A 171 -5.09 20.98 12.58
C ASN A 171 -5.84 19.85 13.28
N TYR A 172 -7.18 19.97 13.35
CA TYR A 172 -8.03 18.94 13.95
C TYR A 172 -7.92 17.62 13.17
N THR A 173 -7.91 17.69 11.86
CA THR A 173 -7.79 16.51 11.00
C THR A 173 -6.46 15.79 11.21
N LEU A 174 -5.33 16.52 11.34
CA LEU A 174 -4.05 15.93 11.70
C LEU A 174 -4.03 15.32 13.09
N PHE A 175 -4.69 15.95 14.06
CA PHE A 175 -4.84 15.38 15.41
C PHE A 175 -5.57 14.03 15.38
N VAL A 176 -6.69 13.94 14.66
CA VAL A 176 -7.41 12.67 14.48
C VAL A 176 -6.55 11.63 13.77
N PHE A 177 -5.78 12.01 12.76
CA PHE A 177 -4.81 11.12 12.11
C PHE A 177 -3.75 10.60 13.08
N GLY A 178 -3.25 11.46 13.97
CA GLY A 178 -2.35 11.04 15.05
C GLY A 178 -2.96 9.95 15.93
N LEU A 179 -4.23 10.11 16.34
CA LEU A 179 -4.97 9.10 17.12
C LEU A 179 -5.15 7.79 16.35
N LEU A 180 -5.51 7.87 15.07
CA LEU A 180 -5.63 6.69 14.22
C LEU A 180 -4.29 5.95 14.06
N LEU A 181 -3.19 6.67 13.88
CA LEU A 181 -1.86 6.07 13.79
C LEU A 181 -1.42 5.43 15.12
N ILE A 182 -1.79 5.99 16.27
CA ILE A 182 -1.57 5.36 17.58
C ILE A 182 -2.39 4.07 17.69
N ALA A 183 -3.64 4.06 17.22
CA ALA A 183 -4.43 2.82 17.16
C ALA A 183 -3.77 1.77 16.23
N GLY A 184 -3.19 2.21 15.09
CA GLY A 184 -2.40 1.37 14.20
C GLY A 184 -1.14 0.80 14.88
N LEU A 185 -0.45 1.60 15.68
CA LEU A 185 0.71 1.18 16.47
C LEU A 185 0.34 0.13 17.51
N ILE A 186 -0.81 0.25 18.17
CA ILE A 186 -1.35 -0.78 19.08
C ILE A 186 -1.67 -2.06 18.30
N ALA A 187 -2.31 -1.93 17.13
CA ALA A 187 -2.59 -3.08 16.27
C ALA A 187 -1.31 -3.80 15.81
N ALA A 188 -0.24 -3.06 15.54
CA ALA A 188 1.06 -3.59 15.12
C ALA A 188 1.66 -4.58 16.13
N TYR A 189 1.38 -4.42 17.43
CA TYR A 189 1.82 -5.35 18.47
C TYR A 189 1.29 -6.77 18.24
N PHE A 190 0.14 -6.93 17.63
CA PHE A 190 -0.49 -8.21 17.32
C PHE A 190 -0.05 -8.81 15.98
N VAL A 191 0.71 -8.10 15.15
CA VAL A 191 1.26 -8.59 13.87
C VAL A 191 2.54 -9.37 14.14
N ARG A 192 2.41 -10.56 14.71
CA ARG A 192 3.55 -11.39 15.11
C ARG A 192 3.96 -12.35 14.00
N SER A 193 5.27 -12.56 13.85
CA SER A 193 5.77 -13.66 13.03
C SER A 193 5.45 -15.00 13.69
N PRO A 194 5.17 -16.08 12.93
CA PRO A 194 4.93 -17.39 13.51
C PRO A 194 6.17 -17.88 14.27
N SER A 195 5.95 -18.59 15.36
CA SER A 195 7.00 -19.31 16.07
C SER A 195 7.56 -20.45 15.18
N ASP A 196 8.71 -21.00 15.52
CA ASP A 196 9.32 -22.08 14.72
C ASP A 196 8.43 -23.33 14.65
N SER A 197 7.62 -23.58 15.69
CA SER A 197 6.62 -24.65 15.74
C SER A 197 5.38 -24.39 14.88
N GLU A 198 5.07 -23.13 14.60
CA GLU A 198 3.88 -22.72 13.82
C GLU A 198 4.22 -22.47 12.33
N ARG A 199 5.49 -22.50 11.96
CA ARG A 199 5.90 -22.25 10.57
C ARG A 199 5.42 -23.36 9.66
N VAL A 200 4.71 -22.99 8.60
CA VAL A 200 4.18 -23.91 7.59
C VAL A 200 5.30 -24.49 6.71
N GLU A 201 6.41 -23.77 6.58
CA GLU A 201 7.60 -24.19 5.83
C GLU A 201 8.81 -24.19 6.76
N LYS A 202 9.62 -25.29 6.71
CA LYS A 202 10.89 -25.35 7.43
C LYS A 202 11.83 -24.27 6.91
N ASN A 203 12.58 -23.63 7.81
CA ASN A 203 13.62 -22.69 7.41
C ASN A 203 14.67 -23.39 6.54
N SER A 204 14.99 -22.80 5.40
CA SER A 204 16.21 -23.13 4.68
C SER A 204 17.43 -22.66 5.52
N GLU A 205 18.56 -23.34 5.45
CA GLU A 205 19.82 -22.90 6.10
C GLU A 205 20.42 -21.66 5.42
N GLN A 206 19.79 -21.20 4.33
CA GLN A 206 20.21 -20.08 3.51
C GLN A 206 20.43 -18.79 4.31
N SER A 207 21.54 -18.11 4.05
CA SER A 207 21.85 -16.80 4.61
C SER A 207 21.15 -15.67 3.87
N PHE A 208 21.09 -14.48 4.49
CA PHE A 208 20.55 -13.27 3.90
C PHE A 208 21.21 -12.89 2.56
N SER A 209 22.55 -12.96 2.50
CA SER A 209 23.31 -12.63 1.29
C SER A 209 23.09 -13.64 0.17
N GLU A 210 22.97 -14.91 0.51
CA GLU A 210 22.66 -15.97 -0.44
C GLU A 210 21.27 -15.80 -1.05
N ALA A 211 20.27 -15.45 -0.22
CA ALA A 211 18.91 -15.20 -0.70
C ALA A 211 18.84 -14.03 -1.69
N LEU A 212 19.57 -12.94 -1.42
CA LEU A 212 19.69 -11.81 -2.35
C LEU A 212 20.36 -12.21 -3.65
N ASN A 213 21.51 -12.89 -3.56
CA ASN A 213 22.26 -13.30 -4.74
C ASN A 213 21.47 -14.28 -5.62
N GLU A 214 20.76 -15.22 -5.01
CA GLU A 214 19.85 -16.12 -5.71
C GLU A 214 18.71 -15.37 -6.40
N ALA A 215 18.07 -14.43 -5.68
CA ALA A 215 16.98 -13.65 -6.23
C ALA A 215 17.40 -12.86 -7.46
N PHE A 216 18.51 -12.12 -7.40
CA PHE A 216 18.98 -11.33 -8.54
C PHE A 216 19.55 -12.17 -9.69
N LYS A 217 19.99 -13.40 -9.44
CA LYS A 217 20.35 -14.37 -10.50
C LYS A 217 19.13 -15.03 -11.12
N THR A 218 17.98 -15.01 -10.45
CA THR A 218 16.75 -15.63 -10.94
C THR A 218 16.03 -14.69 -11.92
N LYS A 219 16.10 -15.02 -13.23
CA LYS A 219 15.48 -14.24 -14.31
C LYS A 219 14.01 -13.91 -14.05
N SER A 220 13.25 -14.84 -13.49
CA SER A 220 11.83 -14.63 -13.16
C SER A 220 11.62 -13.54 -12.12
N TYR A 221 12.53 -13.42 -11.14
CA TYR A 221 12.46 -12.37 -10.13
C TYR A 221 12.82 -11.00 -10.72
N VAL A 222 13.87 -10.91 -11.50
CA VAL A 222 14.27 -9.66 -12.17
C VAL A 222 13.16 -9.14 -13.08
N LEU A 223 12.53 -10.03 -13.87
CA LEU A 223 11.38 -9.68 -14.69
C LEU A 223 10.15 -9.24 -13.85
N LEU A 224 9.97 -9.85 -12.67
CA LEU A 224 8.89 -9.48 -11.75
C LEU A 224 9.12 -8.07 -11.19
N VAL A 225 10.33 -7.74 -10.76
CA VAL A 225 10.75 -6.40 -10.30
C VAL A 225 10.51 -5.38 -11.42
N SER A 226 11.03 -5.64 -12.62
CA SER A 226 10.83 -4.75 -13.78
C SER A 226 9.34 -4.55 -14.14
N GLY A 227 8.54 -5.62 -14.04
CA GLY A 227 7.09 -5.53 -14.27
C GLY A 227 6.37 -4.74 -13.18
N PHE A 228 6.83 -4.81 -11.94
CA PHE A 228 6.23 -4.08 -10.83
C PHE A 228 6.51 -2.57 -10.89
N PHE A 229 7.65 -2.16 -11.48
CA PHE A 229 7.90 -0.76 -11.84
C PHE A 229 6.74 -0.17 -12.67
N VAL A 230 6.24 -0.92 -13.66
CA VAL A 230 5.09 -0.49 -14.48
C VAL A 230 3.83 -0.32 -13.61
N CYS A 231 3.68 -1.13 -12.56
CA CYS A 231 2.58 -0.96 -11.59
C CYS A 231 2.67 0.40 -10.87
N GLY A 232 3.84 0.71 -10.31
CA GLY A 232 4.10 1.99 -9.64
C GLY A 232 3.89 3.18 -10.57
N PHE A 233 4.39 3.09 -11.80
CA PHE A 233 4.20 4.10 -12.83
C PHE A 233 2.72 4.37 -13.13
N HIS A 234 1.92 3.34 -13.39
CA HIS A 234 0.49 3.46 -13.65
C HIS A 234 -0.28 4.07 -12.46
N ILE A 235 0.03 3.66 -11.25
CA ILE A 235 -0.61 4.14 -10.03
C ILE A 235 -0.30 5.64 -9.83
N THR A 236 0.97 6.02 -9.99
CA THR A 236 1.39 7.41 -9.85
C THR A 236 0.79 8.28 -10.95
N LEU A 237 0.85 7.82 -12.21
CA LEU A 237 0.26 8.53 -13.35
C LEU A 237 -1.22 8.84 -13.13
N VAL A 238 -2.00 7.80 -12.80
CA VAL A 238 -3.45 7.95 -12.63
C VAL A 238 -3.78 8.76 -11.37
N GLY A 239 -3.16 8.44 -10.24
CA GLY A 239 -3.42 9.13 -8.98
C GLY A 239 -3.08 10.62 -8.99
N THR A 240 -2.06 11.02 -9.77
CA THR A 240 -1.58 12.41 -9.83
C THR A 240 -2.23 13.20 -10.97
N HIS A 241 -2.36 12.61 -12.16
CA HIS A 241 -2.73 13.36 -13.35
C HIS A 241 -4.19 13.25 -13.75
N VAL A 242 -4.89 12.16 -13.41
CA VAL A 242 -6.31 12.01 -13.78
C VAL A 242 -7.21 13.07 -13.14
N PRO A 243 -7.04 13.47 -11.86
CA PRO A 243 -7.82 14.56 -11.29
C PRO A 243 -7.74 15.84 -12.13
N LYS A 244 -6.52 16.28 -12.46
CA LYS A 244 -6.32 17.46 -13.31
C LYS A 244 -6.85 17.23 -14.73
N TYR A 245 -6.62 16.06 -15.32
CA TYR A 245 -7.06 15.74 -16.68
C TYR A 245 -8.58 15.88 -16.86
N VAL A 246 -9.38 15.43 -15.90
CA VAL A 246 -10.85 15.53 -15.99
C VAL A 246 -11.32 16.98 -15.84
N ILE A 247 -10.68 17.77 -14.98
CA ILE A 247 -10.96 19.20 -14.83
C ILE A 247 -10.60 19.96 -16.11
N ASP A 248 -9.42 19.72 -16.68
CA ASP A 248 -8.98 20.31 -17.94
C ASP A 248 -9.90 19.95 -19.14
N ARG A 249 -10.65 18.84 -19.03
CA ARG A 249 -11.70 18.42 -19.98
C ARG A 249 -13.09 19.01 -19.68
N GLY A 250 -13.20 19.90 -18.71
CA GLY A 250 -14.45 20.61 -18.36
C GLY A 250 -15.39 19.85 -17.46
N LEU A 251 -14.92 18.78 -16.79
CA LEU A 251 -15.70 18.09 -15.76
C LEU A 251 -15.51 18.78 -14.41
N GLU A 252 -16.49 18.60 -13.51
CA GLU A 252 -16.49 19.23 -12.21
C GLU A 252 -15.48 18.57 -11.23
N ASP A 253 -15.00 19.32 -10.23
CA ASP A 253 -14.00 18.87 -9.25
C ASP A 253 -14.46 17.61 -8.48
N TRP A 254 -15.76 17.47 -8.17
CA TRP A 254 -16.29 16.30 -7.53
C TRP A 254 -16.15 15.02 -8.36
N THR A 255 -16.11 15.14 -9.69
CA THR A 255 -15.86 13.99 -10.58
C THR A 255 -14.45 13.41 -10.37
N ALA A 256 -13.45 14.27 -10.17
CA ALA A 256 -12.09 13.83 -9.85
C ALA A 256 -12.03 13.06 -8.52
N ALA A 257 -12.70 13.59 -7.48
CA ALA A 257 -12.80 12.92 -6.19
C ALA A 257 -13.56 11.59 -6.29
N ALA A 258 -14.65 11.55 -7.07
CA ALA A 258 -15.45 10.35 -7.31
C ALA A 258 -14.65 9.24 -8.02
N ILE A 259 -13.81 9.58 -9.01
CA ILE A 259 -12.91 8.61 -9.66
C ILE A 259 -11.99 7.95 -8.63
N LEU A 260 -11.32 8.75 -7.79
CA LEU A 260 -10.40 8.23 -6.77
C LEU A 260 -11.12 7.34 -5.75
N SER A 261 -12.32 7.72 -5.34
CA SER A 261 -13.16 6.91 -4.44
C SER A 261 -13.59 5.60 -5.09
N LEU A 262 -14.02 5.64 -6.37
CA LEU A 262 -14.38 4.45 -7.14
C LEU A 262 -13.18 3.52 -7.32
N ILE A 263 -11.98 4.06 -7.56
CA ILE A 263 -10.74 3.27 -7.61
C ILE A 263 -10.57 2.51 -6.28
N GLY A 264 -10.70 3.18 -5.14
CA GLY A 264 -10.61 2.54 -3.83
C GLY A 264 -11.65 1.44 -3.62
N LEU A 265 -12.91 1.74 -3.95
CA LEU A 265 -14.04 0.82 -3.77
C LEU A 265 -13.88 -0.45 -4.63
N PHE A 266 -13.67 -0.28 -5.93
CA PHE A 266 -13.55 -1.41 -6.85
C PHE A 266 -12.27 -2.22 -6.65
N ASN A 267 -11.22 -1.61 -6.11
CA ASN A 267 -10.00 -2.32 -5.75
C ASN A 267 -10.21 -3.38 -4.65
N ILE A 268 -11.20 -3.21 -3.77
CA ILE A 268 -11.57 -4.24 -2.77
C ILE A 268 -11.92 -5.54 -3.50
N PHE A 269 -12.84 -5.46 -4.46
CA PHE A 269 -13.30 -6.63 -5.21
C PHE A 269 -12.20 -7.20 -6.10
N GLY A 270 -11.45 -6.33 -6.78
CA GLY A 270 -10.37 -6.73 -7.67
C GLY A 270 -9.24 -7.46 -6.95
N SER A 271 -8.79 -6.95 -5.80
CA SER A 271 -7.71 -7.57 -5.02
C SER A 271 -8.14 -8.93 -4.45
N LEU A 272 -9.38 -9.07 -3.96
CA LEU A 272 -9.91 -10.34 -3.47
C LEU A 272 -10.04 -11.36 -4.60
N LEU A 273 -10.57 -10.96 -5.74
CA LEU A 273 -10.68 -11.85 -6.92
C LEU A 273 -9.29 -12.27 -7.41
N SER A 274 -8.34 -11.33 -7.51
CA SER A 274 -6.96 -11.64 -7.89
C SER A 274 -6.33 -12.65 -6.93
N GLY A 275 -6.51 -12.47 -5.62
CA GLY A 275 -6.02 -13.41 -4.62
C GLY A 275 -6.62 -14.81 -4.78
N TYR A 276 -7.93 -14.89 -4.97
CA TYR A 276 -8.64 -16.15 -5.19
C TYR A 276 -8.20 -16.87 -6.48
N LEU A 277 -8.13 -16.14 -7.59
CA LEU A 277 -7.67 -16.68 -8.87
C LEU A 277 -6.20 -17.11 -8.80
N SER A 278 -5.35 -16.32 -8.14
CA SER A 278 -3.92 -16.63 -7.96
C SER A 278 -3.65 -17.87 -7.10
N ALA A 279 -4.62 -18.28 -6.28
CA ALA A 279 -4.55 -19.54 -5.54
C ALA A 279 -4.90 -20.77 -6.43
N LYS A 280 -5.64 -20.57 -7.52
CA LYS A 280 -6.16 -21.64 -8.39
C LYS A 280 -5.50 -21.71 -9.76
N MET A 281 -5.00 -20.58 -10.25
CA MET A 281 -4.47 -20.43 -11.60
C MET A 281 -3.02 -19.92 -11.57
N SER A 282 -2.38 -19.91 -12.73
CA SER A 282 -1.04 -19.34 -12.88
C SER A 282 -1.02 -17.84 -12.53
N LYS A 283 -0.29 -17.46 -11.47
CA LYS A 283 -0.11 -16.07 -11.03
C LYS A 283 0.48 -15.19 -12.13
N LYS A 284 1.33 -15.77 -13.00
CA LYS A 284 1.92 -15.09 -14.15
C LYS A 284 0.85 -14.63 -15.14
N ILE A 285 -0.11 -15.51 -15.47
CA ILE A 285 -1.18 -15.19 -16.43
C ILE A 285 -2.08 -14.08 -15.85
N ILE A 286 -2.44 -14.21 -14.57
CA ILE A 286 -3.28 -13.21 -13.89
C ILE A 286 -2.59 -11.85 -13.87
N LEU A 287 -1.31 -11.81 -13.53
CA LEU A 287 -0.53 -10.58 -13.50
C LEU A 287 -0.44 -9.91 -14.88
N SER A 288 -0.17 -10.74 -15.93
CA SER A 288 -0.14 -10.26 -17.32
C SER A 288 -1.49 -9.71 -17.78
N ALA A 289 -2.58 -10.39 -17.44
CA ALA A 289 -3.94 -9.93 -17.76
C ALA A 289 -4.27 -8.60 -17.06
N ILE A 290 -3.90 -8.44 -15.79
CA ILE A 290 -4.12 -7.19 -15.05
C ILE A 290 -3.37 -6.03 -15.71
N TYR A 291 -2.09 -6.18 -16.07
CA TYR A 291 -1.33 -5.13 -16.73
C TYR A 291 -1.88 -4.77 -18.10
N PHE A 292 -2.25 -5.77 -18.89
CA PHE A 292 -2.87 -5.56 -20.20
C PHE A 292 -4.20 -4.79 -20.08
N LEU A 293 -5.09 -5.23 -19.19
CA LEU A 293 -6.39 -4.61 -19.00
C LEU A 293 -6.27 -3.18 -18.43
N ARG A 294 -5.26 -2.88 -17.60
CA ARG A 294 -4.96 -1.49 -17.17
C ARG A 294 -4.63 -0.62 -18.38
N GLY A 295 -3.75 -1.10 -19.26
CA GLY A 295 -3.41 -0.37 -20.49
C GLY A 295 -4.65 -0.10 -21.35
N VAL A 296 -5.49 -1.12 -21.55
CA VAL A 296 -6.76 -0.99 -22.26
C VAL A 296 -7.68 0.04 -21.61
N SER A 297 -7.81 0.01 -20.28
CA SER A 297 -8.65 0.96 -19.53
C SER A 297 -8.18 2.41 -19.68
N ILE A 298 -6.86 2.65 -19.63
CA ILE A 298 -6.27 3.98 -19.83
C ILE A 298 -6.52 4.47 -21.26
N VAL A 299 -6.22 3.63 -22.27
CA VAL A 299 -6.41 3.98 -23.68
C VAL A 299 -7.88 4.29 -23.95
N PHE A 300 -8.79 3.43 -23.49
CA PHE A 300 -10.23 3.66 -23.64
C PHE A 300 -10.66 5.01 -23.05
N PHE A 301 -10.20 5.34 -21.83
CA PHE A 301 -10.57 6.59 -21.16
C PHE A 301 -10.07 7.82 -21.93
N ILE A 302 -8.84 7.79 -22.48
CA ILE A 302 -8.26 8.91 -23.24
C ILE A 302 -9.04 9.18 -24.54
N PHE A 303 -9.47 8.13 -25.24
CA PHE A 303 -10.16 8.24 -26.53
C PHE A 303 -11.69 8.35 -26.42
N THR A 304 -12.26 8.16 -25.23
CA THR A 304 -13.71 8.32 -25.00
C THR A 304 -14.05 9.81 -24.75
N PRO A 305 -15.18 10.32 -25.24
CA PRO A 305 -15.64 11.67 -24.92
C PRO A 305 -15.71 11.90 -23.41
N ALA A 306 -15.23 13.07 -22.97
CA ALA A 306 -15.23 13.43 -21.56
C ALA A 306 -16.68 13.55 -21.04
N SER A 307 -17.03 12.72 -20.07
CA SER A 307 -18.30 12.75 -19.37
C SER A 307 -18.16 12.11 -17.97
N ASN A 308 -19.08 12.42 -17.07
CA ASN A 308 -19.07 11.76 -15.75
C ASN A 308 -19.21 10.25 -15.89
N ILE A 309 -19.96 9.76 -16.88
CA ILE A 309 -20.14 8.32 -17.11
C ILE A 309 -18.81 7.67 -17.53
N SER A 310 -18.10 8.25 -18.51
CA SER A 310 -16.79 7.70 -18.94
C SER A 310 -15.77 7.75 -17.80
N ALA A 311 -15.77 8.79 -16.99
CA ALA A 311 -14.93 8.97 -15.82
C ALA A 311 -15.20 7.88 -14.75
N PHE A 312 -16.48 7.59 -14.48
CA PHE A 312 -16.87 6.56 -13.50
C PHE A 312 -16.57 5.15 -13.99
N ILE A 313 -16.81 4.86 -15.28
CA ILE A 313 -16.44 3.58 -15.88
C ILE A 313 -14.91 3.37 -15.78
N PHE A 314 -14.13 4.42 -16.06
CA PHE A 314 -12.68 4.37 -15.87
C PHE A 314 -12.31 4.13 -14.41
N GLY A 315 -12.85 4.93 -13.48
CA GLY A 315 -12.59 4.77 -12.04
C GLY A 315 -12.90 3.36 -11.53
N ALA A 316 -14.02 2.79 -11.95
CA ALA A 316 -14.43 1.44 -11.58
C ALA A 316 -13.52 0.36 -12.21
N SER A 317 -13.31 0.41 -13.54
CA SER A 317 -12.51 -0.59 -14.27
C SER A 317 -11.04 -0.56 -13.86
N PHE A 318 -10.43 0.62 -13.81
CA PHE A 318 -9.05 0.79 -13.38
C PHE A 318 -8.87 0.47 -11.90
N GLY A 319 -9.85 0.87 -11.06
CA GLY A 319 -9.89 0.54 -9.65
C GLY A 319 -9.91 -0.96 -9.39
N PHE A 320 -10.73 -1.72 -10.12
CA PHE A 320 -10.77 -3.17 -10.04
C PHE A 320 -9.40 -3.82 -10.29
N LEU A 321 -8.56 -3.18 -11.08
CA LEU A 321 -7.21 -3.63 -11.43
C LEU A 321 -6.12 -2.98 -10.55
N TRP A 322 -6.42 -1.96 -9.74
CA TRP A 322 -5.49 -1.04 -9.08
C TRP A 322 -4.36 -1.73 -8.31
N LEU A 323 -4.66 -2.36 -7.17
CA LEU A 323 -3.69 -3.14 -6.40
C LEU A 323 -3.88 -4.66 -6.55
N SER A 324 -4.64 -5.08 -7.55
CA SER A 324 -4.88 -6.51 -7.83
C SER A 324 -3.61 -7.27 -8.23
N THR A 325 -2.55 -6.55 -8.63
CA THR A 325 -1.22 -7.11 -8.88
C THR A 325 -0.51 -7.55 -7.59
N VAL A 326 -0.82 -6.91 -6.46
CA VAL A 326 -0.10 -7.05 -5.19
C VAL A 326 -0.18 -8.47 -4.63
N PRO A 327 -1.36 -9.14 -4.49
CA PRO A 327 -1.44 -10.52 -4.01
C PRO A 327 -0.76 -11.52 -4.95
N ALA A 328 -0.88 -11.32 -6.26
CA ALA A 328 -0.25 -12.20 -7.24
C ALA A 328 1.28 -12.09 -7.20
N THR A 329 1.82 -10.87 -7.12
CA THR A 329 3.26 -10.60 -7.06
C THR A 329 3.88 -11.16 -5.79
N SER A 330 3.30 -10.88 -4.62
CA SER A 330 3.79 -11.43 -3.34
C SER A 330 3.71 -12.95 -3.32
N GLY A 331 2.65 -13.53 -3.92
CA GLY A 331 2.49 -14.96 -4.08
C GLY A 331 3.54 -15.59 -5.01
N ILE A 332 4.04 -14.87 -6.04
CA ILE A 332 5.16 -15.33 -6.89
C ILE A 332 6.45 -15.34 -6.08
N VAL A 333 6.77 -14.27 -5.36
CA VAL A 333 7.99 -14.19 -4.53
C VAL A 333 8.01 -15.32 -3.50
N ALA A 334 6.88 -15.52 -2.79
CA ALA A 334 6.75 -16.60 -1.81
C ALA A 334 6.87 -18.00 -2.43
N HIS A 335 6.43 -18.17 -3.68
CA HIS A 335 6.55 -19.44 -4.40
C HIS A 335 7.99 -19.74 -4.86
N LEU A 336 8.72 -18.71 -5.30
CA LEU A 336 10.08 -18.86 -5.81
C LEU A 336 11.12 -19.06 -4.69
N PHE A 337 11.00 -18.33 -3.58
CA PHE A 337 12.04 -18.23 -2.55
C PHE A 337 11.58 -18.66 -1.16
N GLY A 338 10.35 -19.16 -1.02
CA GLY A 338 9.77 -19.47 0.29
C GLY A 338 9.42 -18.22 1.08
N THR A 339 9.22 -18.40 2.39
CA THR A 339 8.72 -17.32 3.27
C THR A 339 9.78 -16.73 4.19
N LYS A 340 10.97 -17.34 4.29
CA LYS A 340 12.02 -16.91 5.23
C LYS A 340 12.39 -15.42 5.02
N TYR A 341 12.70 -15.03 3.79
CA TYR A 341 13.10 -13.67 3.40
C TYR A 341 12.03 -12.95 2.57
N LEU A 342 10.76 -13.32 2.75
CA LEU A 342 9.65 -12.75 1.98
C LEU A 342 9.53 -11.23 2.18
N GLY A 343 9.73 -10.74 3.41
CA GLY A 343 9.66 -9.32 3.72
C GLY A 343 10.70 -8.52 2.95
N LEU A 344 11.96 -8.98 2.97
CA LEU A 344 13.06 -8.35 2.24
C LEU A 344 12.84 -8.37 0.72
N LEU A 345 12.64 -9.57 0.15
CA LEU A 345 12.56 -9.73 -1.29
C LEU A 345 11.34 -9.03 -1.88
N TYR A 346 10.21 -9.06 -1.17
CA TYR A 346 9.02 -8.33 -1.59
C TYR A 346 9.16 -6.81 -1.38
N GLY A 347 9.90 -6.39 -0.34
CA GLY A 347 10.27 -4.99 -0.15
C GLY A 347 11.09 -4.44 -1.32
N ILE A 348 12.02 -5.24 -1.88
CA ILE A 348 12.81 -4.88 -3.08
C ILE A 348 11.90 -4.76 -4.31
N VAL A 349 10.91 -5.63 -4.47
CA VAL A 349 9.92 -5.48 -5.54
C VAL A 349 9.16 -4.17 -5.41
N PHE A 350 8.82 -3.74 -4.18
CA PHE A 350 8.15 -2.46 -3.93
C PHE A 350 9.04 -1.23 -4.13
N LEU A 351 10.36 -1.39 -4.07
CA LEU A 351 11.32 -0.31 -4.34
C LEU A 351 11.35 0.07 -5.83
N SER A 352 11.06 -0.88 -6.74
CA SER A 352 11.09 -0.62 -8.18
C SER A 352 9.96 0.31 -8.63
#